data_031641c84284e33042d3f3a8a3ff91b2
#
_entry.id   031641c84284e33042d3f3a8a3ff91b2
#
_cell.length_a   1.000
_cell.length_b   1.000
_cell.length_c   1.000
_cell.angle_alpha   90.00
_cell.angle_beta   90.00
_cell.angle_gamma   90.00
#
_symmetry.space_group_name_H-M   'P 1'
#
loop_
_entity.id
_entity.type
_entity.pdbx_description
1 polymer ?
#
loop_
_entity_poly.entity_id
_entity_poly.type
_entity_poly.pdbx_seq_one_letter_code
_entity_poly.pdbx_strand_id
1 'polypeptide(L)'
;MKNYKICVIKGDGIGPEIIDEAIKVLDVVSAEFGIKFEYDYKLMGGAAYDVFGEPLPDETLSSALSSDAVLFGAIGGEKWDSLPRHLRPESGLLKIRKELEAYANLRPAIIFDELVDASTLKPEVLKGVDFVVVRELTGGLYFGQPREKGEDRAFNTMLYSKFEIERIAKIAFETAMLRKKKVCMVDKANVLETSQLWREVTSEVAKGYPEVELSFMYVDNTAMQLVRAPANFDVILTENLFGDILSDEASMVCGSIGLLPSASMGGKVGIYEPIHGSAPDIAGQGIANPIATILSAAMMLRYAFGESEAANAIENAVKTALAKGYRTKDIAAFNAVEICSTSEIGDVIAGFIKK
;
A
#
# COMPACT_ATOMS: atom_id res chain seq x y z
N MET A 1 21.71 -16.96 12.61
CA MET A 1 21.37 -15.92 11.62
C MET A 1 19.94 -16.22 11.20
N LYS A 2 19.03 -15.23 11.31
CA LYS A 2 17.66 -15.39 10.84
C LYS A 2 17.69 -15.41 9.31
N ASN A 3 16.87 -16.26 8.69
CA ASN A 3 16.78 -16.41 7.24
C ASN A 3 15.33 -16.28 6.82
N TYR A 4 15.05 -15.41 5.83
CA TYR A 4 13.72 -15.17 5.31
C TYR A 4 13.71 -15.33 3.79
N LYS A 5 12.72 -16.06 3.28
CA LYS A 5 12.48 -16.23 1.85
C LYS A 5 11.46 -15.21 1.37
N ILE A 6 11.83 -14.43 0.36
CA ILE A 6 11.00 -13.37 -0.22
C ILE A 6 10.71 -13.72 -1.67
N CYS A 7 9.43 -13.87 -2.02
CA CYS A 7 9.00 -13.89 -3.42
C CYS A 7 9.04 -12.45 -3.94
N VAL A 8 9.93 -12.17 -4.90
CA VAL A 8 10.12 -10.85 -5.48
C VAL A 8 9.44 -10.78 -6.84
N ILE A 9 8.46 -9.90 -6.96
CA ILE A 9 7.71 -9.68 -8.19
C ILE A 9 7.92 -8.23 -8.64
N LYS A 10 8.77 -8.03 -9.64
CA LYS A 10 9.05 -6.68 -10.16
C LYS A 10 7.82 -6.08 -10.85
N GLY A 11 7.04 -6.91 -11.57
CA GLY A 11 5.83 -6.48 -12.27
C GLY A 11 6.11 -5.66 -13.53
N ASP A 12 5.30 -4.62 -13.74
CA ASP A 12 5.22 -3.84 -14.99
C ASP A 12 5.74 -2.40 -14.80
N GLY A 13 5.95 -1.69 -15.89
CA GLY A 13 6.27 -0.26 -15.92
C GLY A 13 7.52 0.11 -15.10
N ILE A 14 7.35 0.99 -14.10
CA ILE A 14 8.42 1.39 -13.18
C ILE A 14 8.76 0.31 -12.13
N GLY A 15 7.98 -0.76 -12.03
CA GLY A 15 8.16 -1.79 -11.02
C GLY A 15 9.58 -2.34 -10.92
N PRO A 16 10.26 -2.71 -12.04
CA PRO A 16 11.65 -3.15 -12.01
C PRO A 16 12.60 -2.15 -11.36
N GLU A 17 12.49 -0.85 -11.71
CA GLU A 17 13.38 0.20 -11.21
C GLU A 17 13.25 0.38 -9.69
N ILE A 18 12.01 0.44 -9.17
CA ILE A 18 11.76 0.71 -7.75
C ILE A 18 12.04 -0.51 -6.86
N ILE A 19 11.86 -1.73 -7.38
CA ILE A 19 12.19 -2.97 -6.65
C ILE A 19 13.70 -3.12 -6.52
N ASP A 20 14.48 -2.80 -7.56
CA ASP A 20 15.93 -2.89 -7.49
C ASP A 20 16.50 -1.98 -6.38
N GLU A 21 15.90 -0.81 -6.16
CA GLU A 21 16.29 0.07 -5.07
C GLU A 21 15.87 -0.47 -3.69
N ALA A 22 14.70 -1.08 -3.58
CA ALA A 22 14.28 -1.73 -2.33
C ALA A 22 15.17 -2.93 -1.97
N ILE A 23 15.57 -3.73 -2.96
CA ILE A 23 16.52 -4.84 -2.77
C ILE A 23 17.89 -4.33 -2.32
N LYS A 24 18.41 -3.27 -2.95
CA LYS A 24 19.66 -2.61 -2.53
C LYS A 24 19.64 -2.21 -1.05
N VAL A 25 18.55 -1.61 -0.60
CA VAL A 25 18.35 -1.23 0.80
C VAL A 25 18.28 -2.46 1.71
N LEU A 26 17.56 -3.52 1.31
CA LEU A 26 17.49 -4.78 2.07
C LEU A 26 18.85 -5.48 2.16
N ASP A 27 19.70 -5.40 1.12
CA ASP A 27 21.04 -5.98 1.16
C ASP A 27 21.95 -5.28 2.17
N VAL A 28 21.83 -3.96 2.32
CA VAL A 28 22.54 -3.21 3.38
C VAL A 28 22.00 -3.60 4.75
N VAL A 29 20.67 -3.71 4.91
CA VAL A 29 20.05 -4.21 6.15
C VAL A 29 20.54 -5.62 6.50
N SER A 30 20.64 -6.49 5.50
CA SER A 30 21.20 -7.85 5.67
C SER A 30 22.59 -7.82 6.32
N ALA A 31 23.47 -6.98 5.81
CA ALA A 31 24.83 -6.84 6.30
C ALA A 31 24.88 -6.22 7.72
N GLU A 32 24.15 -5.13 7.95
CA GLU A 32 24.18 -4.37 9.20
C GLU A 32 23.51 -5.12 10.38
N PHE A 33 22.41 -5.84 10.12
CA PHE A 33 21.60 -6.50 11.16
C PHE A 33 21.87 -8.01 11.27
N GLY A 34 22.67 -8.60 10.37
CA GLY A 34 22.95 -10.03 10.36
C GLY A 34 21.73 -10.89 10.02
N ILE A 35 20.84 -10.37 9.16
CA ILE A 35 19.67 -11.06 8.63
C ILE A 35 20.03 -11.58 7.24
N LYS A 36 19.58 -12.78 6.87
CA LYS A 36 19.76 -13.31 5.53
C LYS A 36 18.43 -13.26 4.78
N PHE A 37 18.43 -12.68 3.59
CA PHE A 37 17.30 -12.73 2.66
C PHE A 37 17.62 -13.67 1.50
N GLU A 38 16.63 -14.49 1.13
CA GLU A 38 16.66 -15.36 -0.04
C GLU A 38 15.57 -14.85 -1.00
N TYR A 39 16.00 -14.30 -2.13
CA TYR A 39 15.10 -13.72 -3.13
C TYR A 39 14.74 -14.74 -4.21
N ASP A 40 13.44 -15.03 -4.36
CA ASP A 40 12.89 -15.86 -5.42
C ASP A 40 12.13 -14.97 -6.42
N TYR A 41 12.79 -14.61 -7.52
CA TYR A 41 12.25 -13.72 -8.53
C TYR A 41 11.24 -14.43 -9.42
N LYS A 42 10.03 -13.85 -9.52
CA LYS A 42 8.91 -14.35 -10.31
C LYS A 42 8.28 -13.28 -11.17
N LEU A 43 7.61 -13.70 -12.25
CA LEU A 43 6.85 -12.82 -13.13
C LEU A 43 5.37 -12.81 -12.72
N MET A 44 4.74 -11.62 -12.74
CA MET A 44 3.31 -11.42 -12.64
C MET A 44 2.92 -10.19 -13.45
N GLY A 45 1.65 -10.08 -13.79
CA GLY A 45 1.12 -8.94 -14.53
C GLY A 45 1.29 -9.07 -16.04
N GLY A 46 1.49 -7.95 -16.70
CA GLY A 46 1.73 -7.88 -18.14
C GLY A 46 3.03 -8.56 -18.56
N ALA A 47 4.07 -8.44 -17.73
CA ALA A 47 5.34 -9.12 -17.94
C ALA A 47 5.18 -10.64 -17.95
N ALA A 48 4.33 -11.22 -17.09
CA ALA A 48 4.03 -12.64 -17.12
C ALA A 48 3.16 -13.01 -18.33
N TYR A 49 2.16 -12.19 -18.65
CA TYR A 49 1.31 -12.43 -19.82
C TYR A 49 2.12 -12.49 -21.12
N ASP A 50 3.08 -11.60 -21.30
CA ASP A 50 3.93 -11.57 -22.50
C ASP A 50 4.75 -12.85 -22.68
N VAL A 51 5.09 -13.55 -21.58
CA VAL A 51 5.93 -14.78 -21.61
C VAL A 51 5.06 -16.04 -21.61
N PHE A 52 4.02 -16.07 -20.78
CA PHE A 52 3.26 -17.29 -20.48
C PHE A 52 1.82 -17.26 -21.01
N GLY A 53 1.32 -16.11 -21.49
CA GLY A 53 -0.07 -15.93 -21.92
C GLY A 53 -1.07 -15.82 -20.76
N GLU A 54 -0.59 -15.70 -19.52
CA GLU A 54 -1.42 -15.53 -18.32
C GLU A 54 -0.76 -14.56 -17.31
N PRO A 55 -1.57 -13.75 -16.58
CA PRO A 55 -1.02 -12.71 -15.71
C PRO A 55 -0.50 -13.22 -14.36
N LEU A 56 -0.83 -14.43 -13.94
CA LEU A 56 -0.33 -15.07 -12.72
C LEU A 56 -0.06 -16.56 -12.99
N PRO A 57 1.15 -16.94 -13.37
CA PRO A 57 1.55 -18.33 -13.55
C PRO A 57 1.50 -19.11 -12.23
N ASP A 58 1.19 -20.41 -12.32
CA ASP A 58 1.12 -21.29 -11.16
C ASP A 58 2.46 -21.37 -10.38
N GLU A 59 3.58 -21.25 -11.07
CA GLU A 59 4.90 -21.21 -10.42
C GLU A 59 5.08 -19.96 -9.55
N THR A 60 4.56 -18.80 -10.00
CA THR A 60 4.59 -17.56 -9.23
C THR A 60 3.71 -17.68 -7.98
N LEU A 61 2.50 -18.20 -8.13
CA LEU A 61 1.60 -18.41 -7.01
C LEU A 61 2.19 -19.41 -5.99
N SER A 62 2.80 -20.51 -6.46
CA SER A 62 3.45 -21.52 -5.61
C SER A 62 4.63 -20.92 -4.85
N SER A 63 5.45 -20.10 -5.51
CA SER A 63 6.55 -19.37 -4.87
C SER A 63 6.02 -18.42 -3.79
N ALA A 64 5.00 -17.61 -4.09
CA ALA A 64 4.40 -16.70 -3.13
C ALA A 64 3.88 -17.43 -1.88
N LEU A 65 3.10 -18.51 -2.07
CA LEU A 65 2.56 -19.32 -0.97
C LEU A 65 3.62 -20.01 -0.10
N SER A 66 4.81 -20.30 -0.65
CA SER A 66 5.93 -20.96 0.04
C SER A 66 6.97 -19.99 0.59
N SER A 67 6.80 -18.70 0.39
CA SER A 67 7.70 -17.66 0.92
C SER A 67 7.19 -17.10 2.26
N ASP A 68 8.05 -16.37 2.96
CA ASP A 68 7.69 -15.66 4.19
C ASP A 68 6.99 -14.33 3.92
N ALA A 69 7.27 -13.74 2.76
CA ALA A 69 6.61 -12.52 2.28
C ALA A 69 6.70 -12.40 0.76
N VAL A 70 5.84 -11.55 0.18
CA VAL A 70 5.91 -11.10 -1.21
C VAL A 70 6.29 -9.63 -1.23
N LEU A 71 7.39 -9.28 -1.91
CA LEU A 71 7.74 -7.91 -2.24
C LEU A 71 7.34 -7.65 -3.70
N PHE A 72 6.43 -6.70 -3.91
CA PHE A 72 5.83 -6.46 -5.22
C PHE A 72 6.03 -5.02 -5.67
N GLY A 73 6.35 -4.81 -6.96
CA GLY A 73 6.59 -3.49 -7.54
C GLY A 73 5.30 -2.82 -7.99
N ALA A 74 4.93 -3.04 -9.25
CA ALA A 74 3.75 -2.39 -9.83
C ALA A 74 3.12 -3.26 -10.91
N ILE A 75 1.89 -2.93 -11.33
CA ILE A 75 1.18 -3.74 -12.31
C ILE A 75 0.37 -2.88 -13.27
N GLY A 76 0.16 -3.40 -14.49
CA GLY A 76 -0.72 -2.81 -15.49
C GLY A 76 0.00 -1.97 -16.54
N GLY A 77 -0.74 -1.57 -17.55
CA GLY A 77 -0.30 -0.71 -18.64
C GLY A 77 -1.23 -0.77 -19.84
N GLU A 78 -1.30 0.31 -20.61
CA GLU A 78 -2.19 0.47 -21.77
C GLU A 78 -2.04 -0.65 -22.81
N LYS A 79 -0.85 -1.25 -22.90
CA LYS A 79 -0.54 -2.37 -23.80
C LYS A 79 -1.52 -3.55 -23.65
N TRP A 80 -2.04 -3.78 -22.44
CA TRP A 80 -2.88 -4.94 -22.12
C TRP A 80 -4.36 -4.58 -21.91
N ASP A 81 -4.77 -3.33 -22.12
CA ASP A 81 -6.15 -2.86 -21.91
C ASP A 81 -7.17 -3.52 -22.87
N SER A 82 -6.72 -3.92 -24.05
CA SER A 82 -7.55 -4.60 -25.06
C SER A 82 -7.80 -6.08 -24.75
N LEU A 83 -7.07 -6.67 -23.79
CA LEU A 83 -7.20 -8.07 -23.44
C LEU A 83 -8.56 -8.37 -22.77
N PRO A 84 -9.07 -9.61 -22.90
CA PRO A 84 -10.15 -10.09 -22.05
C PRO A 84 -9.82 -9.91 -20.60
N ARG A 85 -10.81 -9.52 -19.76
CA ARG A 85 -10.61 -9.15 -18.37
C ARG A 85 -9.76 -10.14 -17.56
N HIS A 86 -9.98 -11.45 -17.74
CA HIS A 86 -9.27 -12.49 -17.00
C HIS A 86 -7.78 -12.63 -17.36
N LEU A 87 -7.37 -12.03 -18.47
CA LEU A 87 -5.97 -12.00 -18.93
C LEU A 87 -5.27 -10.66 -18.68
N ARG A 88 -6.01 -9.65 -18.21
CA ARG A 88 -5.39 -8.37 -17.86
C ARG A 88 -4.50 -8.50 -16.63
N PRO A 89 -3.43 -7.70 -16.55
CA PRO A 89 -2.49 -7.70 -15.41
C PRO A 89 -3.19 -7.65 -14.05
N GLU A 90 -4.17 -6.78 -13.87
CA GLU A 90 -4.91 -6.57 -12.61
C GLU A 90 -5.63 -7.84 -12.13
N SER A 91 -6.02 -8.74 -13.06
CA SER A 91 -6.65 -10.01 -12.69
C SER A 91 -5.67 -10.93 -11.94
N GLY A 92 -4.38 -10.86 -12.27
CA GLY A 92 -3.31 -11.56 -11.55
C GLY A 92 -3.17 -11.06 -10.12
N LEU A 93 -3.18 -9.73 -9.95
CA LEU A 93 -3.11 -9.10 -8.62
C LEU A 93 -4.31 -9.45 -7.74
N LEU A 94 -5.52 -9.39 -8.29
CA LEU A 94 -6.72 -9.78 -7.55
C LEU A 94 -6.69 -11.27 -7.16
N LYS A 95 -6.20 -12.15 -8.06
CA LYS A 95 -6.08 -13.58 -7.78
C LYS A 95 -5.06 -13.85 -6.67
N ILE A 96 -3.86 -13.29 -6.73
CA ILE A 96 -2.82 -13.53 -5.72
C ILE A 96 -3.23 -13.01 -4.33
N ARG A 97 -3.88 -11.83 -4.25
CA ARG A 97 -4.43 -11.29 -2.99
C ARG A 97 -5.45 -12.23 -2.35
N LYS A 98 -6.31 -12.83 -3.17
CA LYS A 98 -7.31 -13.79 -2.72
C LYS A 98 -6.68 -15.10 -2.24
N GLU A 99 -5.76 -15.67 -3.02
CA GLU A 99 -5.09 -16.95 -2.70
C GLU A 99 -4.19 -16.85 -1.46
N LEU A 100 -3.60 -15.67 -1.21
CA LEU A 100 -2.82 -15.39 0.00
C LEU A 100 -3.69 -14.94 1.19
N GLU A 101 -5.02 -14.82 1.00
CA GLU A 101 -5.95 -14.29 2.01
C GLU A 101 -5.53 -12.92 2.55
N ALA A 102 -4.95 -12.07 1.70
CA ALA A 102 -4.44 -10.74 2.03
C ALA A 102 -5.58 -9.73 2.09
N TYR A 103 -6.51 -9.88 3.05
CA TYR A 103 -7.74 -9.09 3.14
C TYR A 103 -7.59 -7.71 3.77
N ALA A 104 -6.55 -7.49 4.57
CA ALA A 104 -6.32 -6.25 5.28
C ALA A 104 -5.18 -5.46 4.63
N ASN A 105 -5.50 -4.37 3.96
CA ASN A 105 -4.51 -3.49 3.36
C ASN A 105 -4.31 -2.25 4.23
N LEU A 106 -3.10 -2.10 4.76
CA LEU A 106 -2.68 -0.97 5.58
C LEU A 106 -1.91 0.02 4.71
N ARG A 107 -2.39 1.25 4.63
CA ARG A 107 -1.81 2.37 3.88
C ARG A 107 -1.55 3.55 4.82
N PRO A 108 -0.37 3.65 5.44
CA PRO A 108 -0.03 4.79 6.29
C PRO A 108 0.16 6.05 5.44
N ALA A 109 -0.40 7.16 5.92
CA ALA A 109 -0.24 8.50 5.37
C ALA A 109 0.44 9.38 6.43
N ILE A 110 1.73 9.59 6.24
CA ILE A 110 2.58 10.35 7.18
C ILE A 110 3.24 11.48 6.39
N ILE A 111 3.15 12.70 6.90
CA ILE A 111 3.87 13.85 6.37
C ILE A 111 5.27 13.85 6.95
N PHE A 112 6.25 13.97 6.05
CA PHE A 112 7.61 14.33 6.42
C PHE A 112 7.70 15.85 6.54
N ASP A 113 8.14 16.37 7.67
CA ASP A 113 8.26 17.82 7.91
C ASP A 113 9.07 18.51 6.81
N GLU A 114 10.02 17.79 6.22
CA GLU A 114 10.90 18.24 5.13
C GLU A 114 10.19 18.34 3.77
N LEU A 115 8.99 17.77 3.65
CA LEU A 115 8.20 17.71 2.42
C LEU A 115 6.90 18.52 2.49
N VAL A 116 6.70 19.30 3.52
CA VAL A 116 5.50 20.14 3.67
C VAL A 116 5.27 21.02 2.44
N ASP A 117 6.36 21.55 1.85
CA ASP A 117 6.29 22.38 0.65
C ASP A 117 6.04 21.58 -0.66
N ALA A 118 6.15 20.25 -0.63
CA ALA A 118 5.82 19.40 -1.77
C ALA A 118 4.31 19.14 -1.91
N SER A 119 3.55 19.31 -0.83
CA SER A 119 2.09 19.22 -0.85
C SER A 119 1.45 20.45 -1.47
N THR A 120 0.28 20.25 -2.10
CA THR A 120 -0.55 21.34 -2.61
C THR A 120 -1.38 22.02 -1.53
N LEU A 121 -1.40 21.47 -0.32
CA LEU A 121 -2.12 22.04 0.82
C LEU A 121 -1.23 23.02 1.60
N LYS A 122 -1.89 23.90 2.34
CA LYS A 122 -1.18 24.87 3.19
C LYS A 122 -0.46 24.16 4.33
N PRO A 123 0.76 24.61 4.72
CA PRO A 123 1.56 24.00 5.79
C PRO A 123 0.80 23.80 7.11
N GLU A 124 -0.05 24.75 7.51
CA GLU A 124 -0.85 24.65 8.73
C GLU A 124 -1.88 23.52 8.73
N VAL A 125 -2.34 23.07 7.54
CA VAL A 125 -3.25 21.93 7.37
C VAL A 125 -2.52 20.61 7.54
N LEU A 126 -1.24 20.58 7.15
CA LEU A 126 -0.42 19.37 7.12
C LEU A 126 0.22 19.03 8.48
N LYS A 127 0.29 20.00 9.37
CA LYS A 127 0.97 19.82 10.65
C LYS A 127 0.36 18.69 11.48
N GLY A 128 1.18 17.67 11.77
CA GLY A 128 0.78 16.53 12.60
C GLY A 128 -0.09 15.49 11.89
N VAL A 129 -0.13 15.50 10.57
CA VAL A 129 -0.79 14.46 9.76
C VAL A 129 -0.01 13.16 9.92
N ASP A 130 -0.68 12.20 10.55
CA ASP A 130 -0.21 10.84 10.75
C ASP A 130 -1.44 9.97 11.01
N PHE A 131 -1.93 9.30 9.97
CA PHE A 131 -3.03 8.37 10.03
C PHE A 131 -2.77 7.15 9.13
N VAL A 132 -3.58 6.11 9.30
CA VAL A 132 -3.52 4.92 8.46
C VAL A 132 -4.91 4.58 7.92
N VAL A 133 -4.98 4.27 6.62
CA VAL A 133 -6.17 3.69 6.01
C VAL A 133 -6.07 2.17 6.11
N VAL A 134 -7.04 1.57 6.79
CA VAL A 134 -7.25 0.12 6.88
C VAL A 134 -8.38 -0.23 5.92
N ARG A 135 -7.99 -0.68 4.73
CA ARG A 135 -8.86 -1.01 3.60
C ARG A 135 -9.13 -2.51 3.58
N GLU A 136 -10.39 -2.91 3.54
CA GLU A 136 -10.75 -4.28 3.16
C GLU A 136 -10.39 -4.51 1.69
N LEU A 137 -9.71 -5.62 1.36
CA LEU A 137 -9.06 -5.77 0.07
C LEU A 137 -9.60 -6.92 -0.80
N THR A 138 -10.35 -7.87 -0.25
CA THR A 138 -10.75 -9.12 -0.93
C THR A 138 -12.25 -9.30 -1.10
N GLY A 139 -13.04 -8.28 -0.75
CA GLY A 139 -14.50 -8.27 -0.88
C GLY A 139 -15.04 -7.11 -1.72
N GLY A 140 -16.30 -6.84 -1.52
CA GLY A 140 -17.00 -5.69 -2.08
C GLY A 140 -17.16 -5.69 -3.59
N LEU A 141 -17.14 -4.49 -4.16
CA LEU A 141 -17.42 -4.26 -5.58
C LEU A 141 -16.40 -4.92 -6.52
N TYR A 142 -15.15 -5.07 -6.08
CA TYR A 142 -14.07 -5.65 -6.90
C TYR A 142 -14.21 -7.15 -7.08
N PHE A 143 -14.80 -7.84 -6.11
CA PHE A 143 -14.93 -9.31 -6.08
C PHE A 143 -16.37 -9.82 -6.21
N GLY A 144 -17.36 -8.98 -5.90
CA GLY A 144 -18.77 -9.35 -5.88
C GLY A 144 -19.29 -9.93 -7.22
N GLN A 145 -20.17 -10.90 -7.11
CA GLN A 145 -20.85 -11.55 -8.21
C GLN A 145 -22.38 -11.53 -7.95
N PRO A 146 -23.23 -11.50 -9.00
CA PRO A 146 -22.89 -11.46 -10.42
C PRO A 146 -22.40 -10.07 -10.89
N ARG A 147 -21.69 -10.04 -12.02
CA ARG A 147 -21.30 -8.82 -12.72
C ARG A 147 -21.35 -9.04 -14.20
N GLU A 148 -21.73 -8.01 -14.96
CA GLU A 148 -21.89 -8.12 -16.40
C GLU A 148 -21.62 -6.77 -17.07
N LYS A 149 -21.07 -6.82 -18.27
CA LYS A 149 -21.02 -5.72 -19.23
C LYS A 149 -21.64 -6.19 -20.53
N GLY A 150 -22.89 -5.79 -20.78
CA GLY A 150 -23.58 -5.94 -22.06
C GLY A 150 -23.38 -4.73 -22.98
N GLU A 151 -24.15 -4.67 -24.07
CA GLU A 151 -24.12 -3.55 -25.01
C GLU A 151 -24.83 -2.31 -24.43
N ASP A 152 -26.02 -2.51 -23.83
CA ASP A 152 -26.89 -1.42 -23.34
C ASP A 152 -26.81 -1.18 -21.84
N ARG A 153 -26.29 -2.15 -21.07
CA ARG A 153 -26.23 -2.05 -19.60
C ARG A 153 -25.01 -2.76 -19.06
N ALA A 154 -24.53 -2.27 -17.93
CA ALA A 154 -23.50 -2.96 -17.13
C ALA A 154 -23.84 -2.86 -15.64
N PHE A 155 -23.47 -3.87 -14.86
CA PHE A 155 -23.62 -3.85 -13.40
C PHE A 155 -22.48 -4.59 -12.70
N ASN A 156 -22.23 -4.17 -11.47
CA ASN A 156 -21.35 -4.84 -10.52
C ASN A 156 -22.10 -5.02 -9.20
N THR A 157 -21.85 -6.12 -8.51
CA THR A 157 -22.43 -6.39 -7.19
C THR A 157 -21.44 -5.98 -6.10
N MET A 158 -21.87 -5.13 -5.18
CA MET A 158 -21.18 -4.91 -3.91
C MET A 158 -21.73 -5.89 -2.89
N LEU A 159 -20.89 -6.79 -2.39
CA LEU A 159 -21.28 -7.82 -1.43
C LEU A 159 -20.27 -7.85 -0.28
N TYR A 160 -20.77 -7.79 0.94
CA TYR A 160 -20.02 -8.01 2.17
C TYR A 160 -20.77 -8.94 3.10
N SER A 161 -20.05 -9.89 3.69
CA SER A 161 -20.52 -10.73 4.78
C SER A 161 -20.08 -10.18 6.13
N LYS A 162 -20.80 -10.59 7.18
CA LYS A 162 -20.45 -10.25 8.57
C LYS A 162 -19.01 -10.61 8.93
N PHE A 163 -18.56 -11.79 8.49
CA PHE A 163 -17.22 -12.30 8.72
C PHE A 163 -16.14 -11.41 8.11
N GLU A 164 -16.34 -10.93 6.86
CA GLU A 164 -15.37 -10.07 6.19
C GLU A 164 -15.21 -8.72 6.90
N ILE A 165 -16.32 -8.15 7.35
CA ILE A 165 -16.31 -6.89 8.09
C ILE A 165 -15.67 -7.08 9.48
N GLU A 166 -16.01 -8.16 10.19
CA GLU A 166 -15.51 -8.43 11.53
C GLU A 166 -13.98 -8.59 11.54
N ARG A 167 -13.41 -9.35 10.60
CA ARG A 167 -11.96 -9.58 10.54
C ARG A 167 -11.17 -8.30 10.27
N ILE A 168 -11.65 -7.43 9.36
CA ILE A 168 -10.94 -6.18 9.04
C ILE A 168 -11.14 -5.13 10.15
N ALA A 169 -12.32 -5.08 10.78
CA ALA A 169 -12.57 -4.20 11.92
C ALA A 169 -11.61 -4.52 13.08
N LYS A 170 -11.39 -5.80 13.42
CA LYS A 170 -10.40 -6.19 14.43
C LYS A 170 -9.02 -5.63 14.14
N ILE A 171 -8.52 -5.77 12.89
CA ILE A 171 -7.23 -5.20 12.48
C ILE A 171 -7.20 -3.68 12.69
N ALA A 172 -8.29 -2.96 12.35
CA ALA A 172 -8.35 -1.51 12.54
C ALA A 172 -8.31 -1.12 14.03
N PHE A 173 -9.03 -1.83 14.89
CA PHE A 173 -9.01 -1.57 16.33
C PHE A 173 -7.67 -1.94 16.97
N GLU A 174 -7.05 -3.06 16.59
CA GLU A 174 -5.71 -3.45 17.04
C GLU A 174 -4.66 -2.43 16.59
N THR A 175 -4.77 -1.94 15.36
CA THR A 175 -3.92 -0.85 14.85
C THR A 175 -4.11 0.42 15.68
N ALA A 176 -5.35 0.80 15.98
CA ALA A 176 -5.64 1.99 16.80
C ALA A 176 -5.11 1.87 18.23
N MET A 177 -5.12 0.67 18.83
CA MET A 177 -4.55 0.43 20.17
C MET A 177 -3.07 0.76 20.26
N LEU A 178 -2.34 0.63 19.15
CA LEU A 178 -0.91 0.97 19.04
C LEU A 178 -0.66 2.42 18.65
N ARG A 179 -1.73 3.23 18.44
CA ARG A 179 -1.69 4.60 17.97
C ARG A 179 -2.45 5.55 18.93
N LYS A 180 -3.21 6.50 18.37
CA LYS A 180 -3.95 7.53 19.13
C LYS A 180 -5.31 7.04 19.65
N LYS A 181 -5.62 5.74 19.51
CA LYS A 181 -6.85 5.06 19.97
C LYS A 181 -8.15 5.64 19.36
N LYS A 182 -8.13 5.97 18.07
CA LYS A 182 -9.30 6.46 17.34
C LYS A 182 -9.51 5.68 16.05
N VAL A 183 -10.73 5.21 15.82
CA VAL A 183 -11.18 4.60 14.58
C VAL A 183 -12.31 5.46 13.99
N CYS A 184 -12.13 5.92 12.76
CA CYS A 184 -13.18 6.49 11.95
C CYS A 184 -13.59 5.46 10.89
N MET A 185 -14.75 4.85 11.05
CA MET A 185 -15.30 3.95 10.05
C MET A 185 -16.00 4.76 8.97
N VAL A 186 -15.56 4.59 7.71
CA VAL A 186 -16.00 5.39 6.57
C VAL A 186 -16.90 4.57 5.65
N ASP A 187 -18.06 5.12 5.33
CA ASP A 187 -19.14 4.41 4.64
C ASP A 187 -20.08 5.32 3.83
N LYS A 188 -21.14 4.75 3.29
CA LYS A 188 -22.26 5.46 2.65
C LYS A 188 -23.61 4.93 3.19
N ALA A 189 -23.74 4.77 4.51
CA ALA A 189 -24.87 4.12 5.18
C ALA A 189 -26.21 4.84 5.01
N ASN A 190 -26.21 6.11 4.57
CA ASN A 190 -27.44 6.82 4.20
C ASN A 190 -28.04 6.33 2.87
N VAL A 191 -27.31 5.48 2.10
CA VAL A 191 -27.77 4.99 0.78
C VAL A 191 -27.60 3.49 0.62
N LEU A 192 -26.53 2.89 1.20
CA LEU A 192 -26.13 1.50 0.94
C LEU A 192 -26.40 0.59 2.13
N GLU A 193 -27.12 -0.51 1.89
CA GLU A 193 -27.39 -1.56 2.87
C GLU A 193 -26.10 -2.24 3.34
N THR A 194 -25.13 -2.43 2.45
CA THR A 194 -23.81 -2.95 2.82
C THR A 194 -23.12 -2.06 3.84
N SER A 195 -23.21 -0.75 3.68
CA SER A 195 -22.65 0.22 4.65
C SER A 195 -23.39 0.22 5.99
N GLN A 196 -24.69 -0.07 6.01
CA GLN A 196 -25.44 -0.23 7.26
C GLN A 196 -24.94 -1.48 8.02
N LEU A 197 -24.77 -2.61 7.33
CA LEU A 197 -24.18 -3.80 7.92
C LEU A 197 -22.76 -3.54 8.46
N TRP A 198 -21.95 -2.77 7.73
CA TRP A 198 -20.61 -2.36 8.18
C TRP A 198 -20.67 -1.61 9.52
N ARG A 199 -21.59 -0.66 9.70
CA ARG A 199 -21.78 0.06 10.97
C ARG A 199 -22.18 -0.87 12.11
N GLU A 200 -23.14 -1.75 11.87
CA GLU A 200 -23.62 -2.72 12.87
C GLU A 200 -22.48 -3.61 13.36
N VAL A 201 -21.76 -4.24 12.44
CA VAL A 201 -20.67 -5.17 12.78
C VAL A 201 -19.50 -4.46 13.43
N THR A 202 -19.10 -3.29 12.90
CA THR A 202 -18.01 -2.51 13.49
C THR A 202 -18.35 -2.04 14.92
N SER A 203 -19.62 -1.65 15.15
CA SER A 203 -20.09 -1.29 16.51
C SER A 203 -20.05 -2.48 17.48
N GLU A 204 -20.31 -3.69 17.00
CA GLU A 204 -20.20 -4.90 17.81
C GLU A 204 -18.74 -5.22 18.16
N VAL A 205 -17.84 -5.15 17.17
CA VAL A 205 -16.39 -5.35 17.39
C VAL A 205 -15.84 -4.33 18.37
N ALA A 206 -16.27 -3.06 18.30
CA ALA A 206 -15.84 -1.98 19.18
C ALA A 206 -16.05 -2.28 20.66
N LYS A 207 -17.04 -3.09 21.03
CA LYS A 207 -17.28 -3.47 22.42
C LYS A 207 -16.10 -4.23 23.05
N GLY A 208 -15.29 -4.89 22.23
CA GLY A 208 -14.05 -5.56 22.64
C GLY A 208 -12.86 -4.61 22.86
N TYR A 209 -12.99 -3.32 22.47
CA TYR A 209 -11.92 -2.33 22.51
C TYR A 209 -12.38 -1.03 23.19
N PRO A 210 -12.76 -1.07 24.48
CA PRO A 210 -13.39 0.08 25.16
C PRO A 210 -12.52 1.32 25.28
N GLU A 211 -11.21 1.18 25.04
CA GLU A 211 -10.27 2.31 25.04
C GLU A 211 -10.20 3.05 23.70
N VAL A 212 -10.80 2.50 22.64
CA VAL A 212 -10.76 3.07 21.29
C VAL A 212 -12.04 3.85 21.02
N GLU A 213 -11.90 5.12 20.69
CA GLU A 213 -13.00 5.97 20.24
C GLU A 213 -13.42 5.55 18.82
N LEU A 214 -14.67 5.09 18.65
CA LEU A 214 -15.26 4.79 17.35
C LEU A 214 -16.13 5.96 16.89
N SER A 215 -15.89 6.42 15.68
CA SER A 215 -16.72 7.39 14.96
C SER A 215 -17.12 6.88 13.60
N PHE A 216 -18.18 7.47 13.01
CA PHE A 216 -18.64 7.16 11.66
C PHE A 216 -18.66 8.41 10.80
N MET A 217 -18.22 8.26 9.55
CA MET A 217 -18.24 9.36 8.59
C MET A 217 -18.67 8.86 7.21
N TYR A 218 -19.50 9.63 6.52
CA TYR A 218 -19.79 9.32 5.11
C TYR A 218 -18.56 9.60 4.25
N VAL A 219 -18.35 8.78 3.23
CA VAL A 219 -17.17 8.83 2.35
C VAL A 219 -16.99 10.18 1.68
N ASP A 220 -18.06 10.83 1.24
CA ASP A 220 -18.03 12.17 0.66
C ASP A 220 -17.60 13.25 1.67
N ASN A 221 -18.03 13.15 2.93
CA ASN A 221 -17.52 14.02 3.98
C ASN A 221 -16.06 13.71 4.33
N THR A 222 -15.68 12.43 4.31
CA THR A 222 -14.28 12.03 4.58
C THR A 222 -13.34 12.62 3.54
N ALA A 223 -13.67 12.57 2.25
CA ALA A 223 -12.91 13.21 1.19
C ALA A 223 -12.73 14.71 1.44
N MET A 224 -13.78 15.42 1.84
CA MET A 224 -13.67 16.84 2.21
C MET A 224 -12.76 17.05 3.43
N GLN A 225 -12.84 16.17 4.45
CA GLN A 225 -12.05 16.32 5.69
C GLN A 225 -10.57 15.96 5.47
N LEU A 226 -10.24 15.03 4.57
CA LEU A 226 -8.85 14.73 4.19
C LEU A 226 -8.14 15.97 3.63
N VAL A 227 -8.83 16.79 2.85
CA VAL A 227 -8.27 18.06 2.33
C VAL A 227 -8.29 19.17 3.38
N ARG A 228 -9.31 19.20 4.27
CA ARG A 228 -9.53 20.30 5.20
C ARG A 228 -8.79 20.17 6.52
N ALA A 229 -8.75 18.97 7.10
CA ALA A 229 -8.26 18.70 8.45
C ALA A 229 -7.76 17.25 8.59
N PRO A 230 -6.81 16.80 7.75
CA PRO A 230 -6.34 15.41 7.74
C PRO A 230 -5.73 14.97 9.08
N ALA A 231 -5.17 15.87 9.85
CA ALA A 231 -4.58 15.58 11.17
C ALA A 231 -5.60 15.09 12.22
N ASN A 232 -6.91 15.22 11.95
CA ASN A 232 -7.95 14.71 12.85
C ASN A 232 -8.11 13.20 12.79
N PHE A 233 -7.61 12.55 11.75
CA PHE A 233 -7.67 11.10 11.59
C PHE A 233 -6.52 10.40 12.33
N ASP A 234 -6.80 9.17 12.77
CA ASP A 234 -5.81 8.23 13.30
C ASP A 234 -5.87 6.91 12.52
N VAL A 235 -6.99 6.20 12.60
CA VAL A 235 -7.25 5.01 11.79
C VAL A 235 -8.56 5.22 11.02
N ILE A 236 -8.49 5.14 9.70
CA ILE A 236 -9.65 5.12 8.80
C ILE A 236 -9.92 3.67 8.45
N LEU A 237 -11.07 3.14 8.89
CA LEU A 237 -11.54 1.81 8.50
C LEU A 237 -12.56 1.95 7.37
N THR A 238 -12.38 1.24 6.27
CA THR A 238 -13.32 1.34 5.14
C THR A 238 -13.30 0.12 4.22
N GLU A 239 -14.36 0.01 3.42
CA GLU A 239 -14.51 -1.00 2.38
C GLU A 239 -13.54 -0.78 1.20
N ASN A 240 -13.51 -1.75 0.28
CA ASN A 240 -12.51 -1.85 -0.78
C ASN A 240 -12.44 -0.61 -1.70
N LEU A 241 -13.56 -0.23 -2.35
CA LEU A 241 -13.58 0.87 -3.31
C LEU A 241 -13.33 2.22 -2.65
N PHE A 242 -13.98 2.50 -1.51
CA PHE A 242 -13.78 3.77 -0.80
C PHE A 242 -12.34 3.88 -0.28
N GLY A 243 -11.78 2.77 0.22
CA GLY A 243 -10.40 2.72 0.69
C GLY A 243 -9.37 2.97 -0.41
N ASP A 244 -9.65 2.50 -1.63
CA ASP A 244 -8.81 2.79 -2.79
C ASP A 244 -8.76 4.30 -3.09
N ILE A 245 -9.92 4.90 -3.26
CA ILE A 245 -10.04 6.32 -3.62
C ILE A 245 -9.46 7.24 -2.53
N LEU A 246 -9.84 6.99 -1.27
CA LEU A 246 -9.42 7.84 -0.14
C LEU A 246 -7.92 7.75 0.15
N SER A 247 -7.30 6.58 -0.07
CA SER A 247 -5.85 6.45 0.13
C SER A 247 -5.04 7.13 -0.96
N ASP A 248 -5.54 7.16 -2.20
CA ASP A 248 -4.91 7.93 -3.27
C ASP A 248 -5.05 9.44 -3.04
N GLU A 249 -6.21 9.90 -2.55
CA GLU A 249 -6.38 11.28 -2.08
C GLU A 249 -5.41 11.61 -0.94
N ALA A 250 -5.28 10.71 0.06
CA ALA A 250 -4.34 10.86 1.15
C ALA A 250 -2.88 10.96 0.68
N SER A 251 -2.51 10.30 -0.43
CA SER A 251 -1.18 10.40 -1.00
C SER A 251 -0.85 11.81 -1.48
N MET A 252 -1.82 12.48 -2.07
CA MET A 252 -1.67 13.88 -2.54
C MET A 252 -1.58 14.86 -1.36
N VAL A 253 -2.24 14.54 -0.24
CA VAL A 253 -2.03 15.28 1.02
C VAL A 253 -0.57 15.19 1.47
N CYS A 254 0.05 14.01 1.33
CA CYS A 254 1.45 13.78 1.69
C CYS A 254 2.47 14.34 0.68
N GLY A 255 2.02 14.82 -0.48
CA GLY A 255 2.85 15.49 -1.49
C GLY A 255 3.17 14.64 -2.71
N SER A 256 3.20 13.32 -2.64
CA SER A 256 3.37 12.42 -3.78
C SER A 256 2.89 11.01 -3.47
N ILE A 257 2.30 10.36 -4.46
CA ILE A 257 1.94 8.94 -4.41
C ILE A 257 3.18 8.02 -4.27
N GLY A 258 4.35 8.50 -4.71
CA GLY A 258 5.64 7.82 -4.58
C GLY A 258 6.20 7.75 -3.15
N LEU A 259 5.47 8.29 -2.15
CA LEU A 259 5.87 8.28 -0.73
C LEU A 259 5.10 7.26 0.11
N LEU A 260 3.97 6.74 -0.37
CA LEU A 260 3.09 5.93 0.46
C LEU A 260 3.31 4.43 0.24
N PRO A 261 3.78 3.73 1.27
CA PRO A 261 3.89 2.28 1.26
C PRO A 261 2.55 1.62 1.53
N SER A 262 2.47 0.31 1.30
CA SER A 262 1.37 -0.50 1.79
C SER A 262 1.78 -1.91 2.19
N ALA A 263 0.98 -2.50 3.08
CA ALA A 263 1.06 -3.90 3.47
C ALA A 263 -0.33 -4.53 3.35
N SER A 264 -0.44 -5.59 2.56
CA SER A 264 -1.63 -6.40 2.42
C SER A 264 -1.45 -7.69 3.20
N MET A 265 -2.21 -7.87 4.27
CA MET A 265 -2.03 -8.91 5.29
C MET A 265 -3.36 -9.62 5.60
N GLY A 266 -3.29 -10.65 6.42
CA GLY A 266 -4.47 -11.37 6.92
C GLY A 266 -4.32 -12.87 6.86
N GLY A 267 -3.75 -13.40 5.77
CA GLY A 267 -3.33 -14.79 5.66
C GLY A 267 -1.92 -15.03 6.22
N LYS A 268 -1.34 -16.16 5.85
CA LYS A 268 0.00 -16.55 6.32
C LYS A 268 1.12 -15.69 5.70
N VAL A 269 0.95 -15.26 4.45
CA VAL A 269 1.95 -14.52 3.67
C VAL A 269 1.38 -13.15 3.30
N GLY A 270 2.08 -12.08 3.65
CA GLY A 270 1.71 -10.71 3.29
C GLY A 270 2.34 -10.27 1.97
N ILE A 271 1.67 -9.32 1.30
CA ILE A 271 2.17 -8.62 0.11
C ILE A 271 2.54 -7.20 0.51
N TYR A 272 3.75 -6.78 0.18
CA TYR A 272 4.30 -5.46 0.48
C TYR A 272 4.59 -4.75 -0.83
N GLU A 273 3.89 -3.66 -1.08
CA GLU A 273 3.85 -2.98 -2.37
C GLU A 273 3.63 -1.47 -2.16
N PRO A 274 4.13 -0.58 -3.03
CA PRO A 274 3.70 0.82 -3.01
C PRO A 274 2.22 0.93 -3.39
N ILE A 275 1.56 2.04 -3.05
CA ILE A 275 0.16 2.25 -3.44
C ILE A 275 -0.01 2.67 -4.90
N HIS A 276 1.03 3.26 -5.50
CA HIS A 276 0.99 3.73 -6.89
C HIS A 276 1.00 2.58 -7.91
N GLY A 277 0.52 2.87 -9.13
CA GLY A 277 0.56 1.94 -10.26
C GLY A 277 1.92 1.89 -10.96
N SER A 278 1.90 1.36 -12.17
CA SER A 278 3.09 1.08 -13.00
C SER A 278 3.68 2.29 -13.72
N ALA A 279 2.99 3.43 -13.78
CA ALA A 279 3.43 4.68 -14.41
C ALA A 279 4.18 4.45 -15.75
N PRO A 280 3.50 3.87 -16.75
CA PRO A 280 4.16 3.43 -18.00
C PRO A 280 4.77 4.58 -18.80
N ASP A 281 4.30 5.80 -18.58
CA ASP A 281 4.79 7.04 -19.20
C ASP A 281 6.19 7.44 -18.78
N ILE A 282 6.64 7.03 -17.59
CA ILE A 282 7.99 7.30 -17.07
C ILE A 282 8.87 6.06 -16.92
N ALA A 283 8.35 4.88 -17.28
CA ALA A 283 9.08 3.62 -17.18
C ALA A 283 10.37 3.63 -18.01
N GLY A 284 11.48 3.14 -17.44
CA GLY A 284 12.80 3.09 -18.08
C GLY A 284 13.53 4.43 -18.14
N GLN A 285 12.97 5.49 -17.56
CA GLN A 285 13.62 6.82 -17.55
C GLN A 285 14.49 7.06 -16.31
N GLY A 286 14.44 6.19 -15.32
CA GLY A 286 15.24 6.32 -14.09
C GLY A 286 14.85 7.52 -13.23
N ILE A 287 13.59 7.98 -13.31
CA ILE A 287 13.09 9.16 -12.57
C ILE A 287 11.99 8.83 -11.55
N ALA A 288 11.54 7.57 -11.51
CA ALA A 288 10.53 7.13 -10.57
C ALA A 288 11.03 7.24 -9.11
N ASN A 289 10.14 7.62 -8.21
CA ASN A 289 10.44 7.70 -6.78
C ASN A 289 10.34 6.31 -6.13
N PRO A 290 11.43 5.70 -5.62
CA PRO A 290 11.40 4.36 -5.03
C PRO A 290 11.05 4.35 -3.55
N ILE A 291 10.83 5.51 -2.91
CA ILE A 291 10.67 5.63 -1.45
C ILE A 291 9.49 4.80 -0.95
N ALA A 292 8.35 4.81 -1.64
CA ALA A 292 7.19 4.01 -1.27
C ALA A 292 7.52 2.51 -1.22
N THR A 293 8.26 1.99 -2.20
CA THR A 293 8.67 0.58 -2.24
C THR A 293 9.70 0.25 -1.15
N ILE A 294 10.64 1.15 -0.89
CA ILE A 294 11.62 1.03 0.21
C ILE A 294 10.89 1.01 1.56
N LEU A 295 9.92 1.88 1.77
CA LEU A 295 9.11 1.89 2.98
C LEU A 295 8.17 0.67 3.07
N SER A 296 7.69 0.13 1.94
CA SER A 296 6.96 -1.14 1.92
C SER A 296 7.84 -2.31 2.37
N ALA A 297 9.12 -2.31 1.98
CA ALA A 297 10.10 -3.26 2.50
C ALA A 297 10.34 -3.09 4.01
N ALA A 298 10.32 -1.87 4.54
CA ALA A 298 10.35 -1.64 5.99
C ALA A 298 9.10 -2.20 6.69
N MET A 299 7.90 -2.03 6.10
CA MET A 299 6.67 -2.67 6.60
C MET A 299 6.78 -4.19 6.57
N MET A 300 7.38 -4.79 5.53
CA MET A 300 7.65 -6.23 5.46
C MET A 300 8.53 -6.70 6.62
N LEU A 301 9.62 -5.99 6.90
CA LEU A 301 10.50 -6.31 8.03
C LEU A 301 9.75 -6.26 9.36
N ARG A 302 8.91 -5.26 9.55
CA ARG A 302 8.12 -5.06 10.78
C ARG A 302 7.03 -6.10 10.97
N TYR A 303 6.19 -6.28 9.94
CA TYR A 303 4.95 -7.06 10.07
C TYR A 303 5.11 -8.54 9.74
N ALA A 304 5.90 -8.90 8.71
CA ALA A 304 6.13 -10.31 8.38
C ALA A 304 7.22 -10.93 9.25
N PHE A 305 8.32 -10.21 9.49
CA PHE A 305 9.51 -10.79 10.08
C PHE A 305 9.73 -10.42 11.56
N GLY A 306 9.00 -9.42 12.08
CA GLY A 306 9.18 -8.93 13.46
C GLY A 306 10.51 -8.20 13.68
N GLU A 307 11.19 -7.77 12.62
CA GLU A 307 12.48 -7.08 12.64
C GLU A 307 12.29 -5.55 12.74
N SER A 308 11.69 -5.11 13.84
CA SER A 308 11.32 -3.70 14.05
C SER A 308 12.52 -2.74 14.06
N GLU A 309 13.68 -3.17 14.58
CA GLU A 309 14.89 -2.33 14.58
C GLU A 309 15.40 -2.09 13.16
N ALA A 310 15.41 -3.11 12.32
CA ALA A 310 15.80 -3.01 10.92
C ALA A 310 14.80 -2.15 10.12
N ALA A 311 13.50 -2.29 10.39
CA ALA A 311 12.46 -1.45 9.79
C ALA A 311 12.66 0.04 10.16
N ASN A 312 12.89 0.32 11.46
CA ASN A 312 13.17 1.68 11.94
C ASN A 312 14.43 2.27 11.28
N ALA A 313 15.47 1.46 11.05
CA ALA A 313 16.68 1.93 10.38
C ALA A 313 16.40 2.41 8.94
N ILE A 314 15.57 1.68 8.18
CA ILE A 314 15.13 2.12 6.84
C ILE A 314 14.33 3.42 6.93
N GLU A 315 13.32 3.49 7.81
CA GLU A 315 12.48 4.68 7.97
C GLU A 315 13.31 5.92 8.34
N ASN A 316 14.28 5.74 9.26
CA ASN A 316 15.20 6.80 9.65
C ASN A 316 16.17 7.21 8.53
N ALA A 317 16.62 6.25 7.70
CA ALA A 317 17.47 6.55 6.54
C ALA A 317 16.72 7.38 5.50
N VAL A 318 15.46 7.03 5.19
CA VAL A 318 14.58 7.83 4.33
C VAL A 318 14.44 9.25 4.89
N LYS A 319 14.08 9.37 6.18
CA LYS A 319 13.93 10.68 6.84
C LYS A 319 15.22 11.49 6.79
N THR A 320 16.37 10.85 7.00
CA THR A 320 17.68 11.52 6.94
C THR A 320 18.00 12.00 5.53
N ALA A 321 17.72 11.21 4.50
CA ALA A 321 17.90 11.61 3.11
C ALA A 321 17.06 12.86 2.78
N LEU A 322 15.79 12.82 3.18
CA LEU A 322 14.88 13.94 3.00
C LEU A 322 15.31 15.19 3.79
N ALA A 323 15.77 15.04 5.02
CA ALA A 323 16.26 16.14 5.85
C ALA A 323 17.52 16.80 5.28
N LYS A 324 18.36 16.02 4.56
CA LYS A 324 19.53 16.54 3.85
C LYS A 324 19.22 17.18 2.50
N GLY A 325 17.95 17.18 2.06
CA GLY A 325 17.51 17.85 0.84
C GLY A 325 17.59 17.00 -0.44
N TYR A 326 17.88 15.71 -0.33
CA TYR A 326 17.80 14.79 -1.48
C TYR A 326 16.35 14.53 -1.87
N ARG A 327 16.02 14.67 -3.15
CA ARG A 327 14.65 14.57 -3.68
C ARG A 327 14.63 13.89 -5.03
N THR A 328 13.62 13.10 -5.30
CA THR A 328 13.21 12.79 -6.68
C THR A 328 12.38 13.93 -7.26
N LYS A 329 12.23 13.96 -8.57
CA LYS A 329 11.60 15.09 -9.29
C LYS A 329 10.15 15.37 -8.83
N ASP A 330 9.38 14.34 -8.48
CA ASP A 330 7.99 14.43 -8.04
C ASP A 330 7.80 15.14 -6.69
N ILE A 331 8.83 15.10 -5.84
CA ILE A 331 8.86 15.74 -4.51
C ILE A 331 9.89 16.87 -4.42
N ALA A 332 10.48 17.29 -5.55
CA ALA A 332 11.41 18.40 -5.62
C ALA A 332 10.65 19.73 -5.53
N ALA A 333 10.47 20.24 -4.31
CA ALA A 333 9.99 21.57 -4.04
C ALA A 333 11.14 22.58 -3.94
N PHE A 334 10.86 23.82 -3.57
CA PHE A 334 11.84 24.92 -3.49
C PHE A 334 13.02 24.67 -2.55
N ASN A 335 12.95 23.69 -1.67
CA ASN A 335 13.99 23.35 -0.68
C ASN A 335 14.86 22.14 -1.09
N ALA A 336 14.71 21.62 -2.30
CA ALA A 336 15.58 20.56 -2.79
C ALA A 336 17.02 21.07 -2.93
N VAL A 337 17.97 20.35 -2.33
CA VAL A 337 19.40 20.58 -2.50
C VAL A 337 19.91 19.84 -3.74
N GLU A 338 19.40 18.63 -3.95
CA GLU A 338 19.77 17.76 -5.06
C GLU A 338 18.57 16.98 -5.57
N ILE A 339 18.36 17.01 -6.88
CA ILE A 339 17.34 16.20 -7.55
C ILE A 339 18.00 14.92 -8.05
N CYS A 340 17.59 13.81 -7.46
CA CYS A 340 18.14 12.49 -7.71
C CYS A 340 17.30 11.72 -8.74
N SER A 341 17.97 10.88 -9.50
CA SER A 341 17.36 9.76 -10.22
C SER A 341 16.85 8.69 -9.25
N THR A 342 16.12 7.70 -9.77
CA THR A 342 15.66 6.54 -8.99
C THR A 342 16.81 5.82 -8.28
N SER A 343 17.91 5.57 -8.99
CA SER A 343 19.07 4.87 -8.45
C SER A 343 19.84 5.72 -7.43
N GLU A 344 20.05 7.02 -7.71
CA GLU A 344 20.78 7.89 -6.80
C GLU A 344 20.09 8.06 -5.45
N ILE A 345 18.77 8.23 -5.42
CA ILE A 345 18.05 8.33 -4.13
C ILE A 345 18.08 7.00 -3.36
N GLY A 346 18.04 5.85 -4.06
CA GLY A 346 18.24 4.54 -3.46
C GLY A 346 19.62 4.38 -2.83
N ASP A 347 20.69 4.80 -3.53
CA ASP A 347 22.08 4.79 -3.02
C ASP A 347 22.22 5.68 -1.79
N VAL A 348 21.64 6.88 -1.81
CA VAL A 348 21.65 7.83 -0.69
C VAL A 348 20.97 7.22 0.53
N ILE A 349 19.76 6.62 0.37
CA ILE A 349 19.03 6.00 1.48
C ILE A 349 19.83 4.80 2.03
N ALA A 350 20.34 3.93 1.17
CA ALA A 350 21.16 2.79 1.57
C ALA A 350 22.39 3.23 2.38
N GLY A 351 23.04 4.33 1.99
CA GLY A 351 24.18 4.90 2.69
C GLY A 351 23.89 5.47 4.08
N PHE A 352 22.63 5.72 4.42
CA PHE A 352 22.24 6.20 5.76
C PHE A 352 21.75 5.08 6.70
N ILE A 353 21.63 3.84 6.23
CA ILE A 353 21.24 2.72 7.09
C ILE A 353 22.37 2.40 8.06
N LYS A 354 22.05 2.40 9.35
CA LYS A 354 22.95 2.02 10.43
C LYS A 354 22.17 1.27 11.49
N LYS A 355 22.84 0.29 12.11
CA LYS A 355 22.31 -0.43 13.26
C LYS A 355 22.25 0.46 14.50
#